data_b90f675eec689d3b8b52426ec9d82f03
#
_entry.id   b90f675eec689d3b8b52426ec9d82f03
#
_cell.length_a   1.000
_cell.length_b   1.000
_cell.length_c   1.000
_cell.angle_alpha   90.00
_cell.angle_beta   90.00
_cell.angle_gamma   90.00
#
_symmetry.space_group_name_H-M   'P 1'
#
loop_
_entity.id
_entity.type
_entity.pdbx_description
1 polymer ?
#
loop_
_entity_poly.entity_id
_entity_poly.type
_entity_poly.pdbx_seq_one_letter_code
_entity_poly.pdbx_strand_id
1 'polypeptide(L)'
;TETIHLARLDGTNVVYLATRQSQHYLRPFTRVGRRLPAHSTSLGKALLSTYSDEQVRKMLPETLPALTENTITDRERLIEELHQVREQGFAVDREENTLGLRCFGVAIPYRTPARDAISCSVPVARLTPAHEQMVKDALFDARDRLTLATRRL
;
A
#
# COMPACT_ATOMS: atom_id res chain seq x y z
N THR A 1 -0.60 -17.86 5.70
CA THR A 1 0.02 -16.63 6.21
C THR A 1 0.82 -15.97 5.11
N GLU A 2 0.45 -14.74 4.72
CA GLU A 2 1.14 -13.96 3.68
C GLU A 2 2.13 -12.96 4.29
N THR A 3 2.96 -12.34 3.45
CA THR A 3 3.93 -11.35 3.89
C THR A 3 3.25 -10.02 4.21
N ILE A 4 3.53 -9.48 5.39
CA ILE A 4 3.00 -8.20 5.89
C ILE A 4 4.12 -7.19 5.98
N HIS A 5 3.85 -5.96 5.56
CA HIS A 5 4.76 -4.84 5.68
C HIS A 5 4.13 -3.71 6.48
N LEU A 6 4.95 -3.03 7.27
CA LEU A 6 4.67 -1.71 7.81
C LEU A 6 5.62 -0.74 7.13
N ALA A 7 5.11 0.33 6.57
CA ALA A 7 5.92 1.31 5.87
C ALA A 7 5.48 2.75 6.17
N ARG A 8 6.40 3.67 5.93
CA ARG A 8 6.23 5.11 6.10
C ARG A 8 6.46 5.83 4.79
N LEU A 9 5.68 6.87 4.54
CA LEU A 9 5.90 7.76 3.40
C LEU A 9 7.13 8.63 3.66
N ASP A 10 8.04 8.66 2.71
CA ASP A 10 9.25 9.50 2.71
C ASP A 10 9.44 10.12 1.31
N GLY A 11 9.02 11.37 1.16
CA GLY A 11 9.00 12.04 -0.13
C GLY A 11 8.04 11.34 -1.10
N THR A 12 8.57 10.87 -2.23
CA THR A 12 7.82 10.13 -3.25
C THR A 12 7.92 8.61 -3.10
N ASN A 13 8.57 8.14 -2.04
CA ASN A 13 8.79 6.73 -1.75
C ASN A 13 8.08 6.28 -0.47
N VAL A 14 7.92 4.99 -0.34
CA VAL A 14 7.66 4.35 0.94
C VAL A 14 8.91 3.63 1.43
N VAL A 15 9.13 3.60 2.73
CA VAL A 15 10.24 2.92 3.39
C VAL A 15 9.69 1.83 4.29
N TYR A 16 10.14 0.60 4.13
CA TYR A 16 9.75 -0.50 4.99
C TYR A 16 10.34 -0.33 6.39
N LEU A 17 9.49 -0.19 7.39
CA LEU A 17 9.89 -0.08 8.80
C LEU A 17 9.92 -1.43 9.50
N ALA A 18 9.00 -2.31 9.15
CA ALA A 18 8.91 -3.66 9.68
C ALA A 18 8.29 -4.59 8.64
N THR A 19 8.63 -5.86 8.73
CA THR A 19 8.10 -6.89 7.85
C THR A 19 7.96 -8.21 8.60
N ARG A 20 6.87 -8.92 8.30
CA ARG A 20 6.69 -10.30 8.72
C ARG A 20 6.55 -11.17 7.48
N GLN A 21 7.57 -11.96 7.23
CA GLN A 21 7.66 -12.77 6.02
C GLN A 21 6.71 -13.98 6.07
N SER A 22 6.13 -14.28 4.91
CA SER A 22 5.35 -15.50 4.71
C SER A 22 6.18 -16.74 4.95
N GLN A 23 5.56 -17.81 5.43
CA GLN A 23 6.16 -19.13 5.56
C GLN A 23 6.08 -19.96 4.26
N HIS A 24 5.33 -19.51 3.26
CA HIS A 24 5.28 -20.16 1.95
C HIS A 24 6.63 -20.07 1.24
N TYR A 25 6.93 -21.09 0.44
CA TYR A 25 8.14 -21.09 -0.39
C TYR A 25 8.11 -19.94 -1.41
N LEU A 26 7.01 -19.80 -2.14
CA LEU A 26 6.80 -18.66 -3.03
C LEU A 26 6.28 -17.47 -2.22
N ARG A 27 7.15 -16.47 -2.05
CA ARG A 27 6.87 -15.26 -1.29
C ARG A 27 7.65 -14.07 -1.83
N PRO A 28 7.19 -12.82 -1.63
CA PRO A 28 7.93 -11.65 -2.06
C PRO A 28 9.23 -11.49 -1.28
N PHE A 29 10.24 -10.95 -1.96
CA PHE A 29 11.43 -10.46 -1.28
C PHE A 29 11.10 -9.24 -0.43
N THR A 30 11.56 -9.22 0.80
CA THR A 30 11.32 -8.10 1.71
C THR A 30 12.54 -7.83 2.59
N ARG A 31 12.75 -6.55 2.92
CA ARG A 31 13.83 -6.09 3.79
C ARG A 31 13.45 -4.75 4.44
N VAL A 32 13.67 -4.63 5.73
CA VAL A 32 13.54 -3.35 6.45
C VAL A 32 14.51 -2.34 5.86
N GLY A 33 14.04 -1.10 5.70
CA GLY A 33 14.79 -0.02 5.05
C GLY A 33 14.69 0.00 3.52
N ARG A 34 14.05 -0.99 2.90
CA ARG A 34 13.82 -0.99 1.46
C ARG A 34 12.91 0.17 1.08
N ARG A 35 13.29 0.89 0.01
CA ARG A 35 12.52 1.99 -0.57
C ARG A 35 11.85 1.55 -1.85
N LEU A 36 10.58 1.90 -2.01
CA LEU A 36 9.81 1.66 -3.23
C LEU A 36 9.03 2.93 -3.61
N PRO A 37 8.80 3.17 -4.90
CA PRO A 37 7.97 4.30 -5.33
C PRO A 37 6.55 4.19 -4.74
N ALA A 38 6.06 5.28 -4.16
CA ALA A 38 4.74 5.29 -3.52
C ALA A 38 3.62 5.00 -4.51
N HIS A 39 3.71 5.54 -5.73
CA HIS A 39 2.64 5.40 -6.74
C HIS A 39 2.42 3.97 -7.23
N SER A 40 3.39 3.08 -7.08
CA SER A 40 3.34 1.70 -7.56
C SER A 40 3.07 0.66 -6.47
N THR A 41 2.86 1.09 -5.23
CA THR A 41 2.64 0.20 -4.09
C THR A 41 1.27 0.44 -3.46
N SER A 42 0.69 -0.61 -2.88
CA SER A 42 -0.55 -0.46 -2.09
C SER A 42 -0.32 0.40 -0.85
N LEU A 43 0.85 0.30 -0.22
CA LEU A 43 1.26 1.15 0.90
C LEU A 43 1.24 2.63 0.51
N GLY A 44 1.92 2.96 -0.58
CA GLY A 44 2.03 4.34 -1.06
C GLY A 44 0.70 4.91 -1.51
N LYS A 45 -0.10 4.15 -2.24
CA LYS A 45 -1.43 4.60 -2.67
C LYS A 45 -2.36 4.79 -1.48
N ALA A 46 -2.33 3.92 -0.48
CA ALA A 46 -3.08 4.10 0.76
C ALA A 46 -2.69 5.39 1.49
N LEU A 47 -1.39 5.67 1.60
CA LEU A 47 -0.89 6.89 2.23
C LEU A 47 -1.22 8.14 1.42
N LEU A 48 -0.99 8.13 0.11
CA LEU A 48 -1.30 9.25 -0.78
C LEU A 48 -2.79 9.59 -0.79
N SER A 49 -3.67 8.61 -0.60
CA SER A 49 -5.12 8.84 -0.53
C SER A 49 -5.55 9.73 0.64
N THR A 50 -4.72 9.87 1.66
CA THR A 50 -4.99 10.73 2.83
C THR A 50 -4.62 12.19 2.61
N TYR A 51 -3.97 12.51 1.51
CA TYR A 51 -3.67 13.87 1.07
C TYR A 51 -4.74 14.37 0.11
N SER A 52 -4.89 15.69 -0.01
CA SER A 52 -5.76 16.28 -1.05
C SER A 52 -5.15 16.06 -2.44
N ASP A 53 -5.99 16.16 -3.47
CA ASP A 53 -5.55 16.05 -4.86
C ASP A 53 -4.47 17.09 -5.18
N GLU A 54 -4.65 18.31 -4.69
CA GLU A 54 -3.69 19.41 -4.87
C GLU A 54 -2.34 19.09 -4.21
N GLN A 55 -2.37 18.54 -2.99
CA GLN A 55 -1.15 18.12 -2.30
C GLN A 55 -0.43 17.01 -3.08
N VAL A 56 -1.17 16.02 -3.59
CA VAL A 56 -0.58 14.95 -4.43
C VAL A 56 0.06 15.52 -5.69
N ARG A 57 -0.57 16.50 -6.35
CA ARG A 57 0.00 17.19 -7.51
C ARG A 57 1.31 17.90 -7.19
N LYS A 58 1.43 18.47 -6.00
CA LYS A 58 2.68 19.11 -5.54
C LYS A 58 3.77 18.09 -5.17
N MET A 59 3.37 16.91 -4.70
CA MET A 59 4.32 15.87 -4.25
C MET A 59 4.89 15.07 -5.40
N LEU A 60 4.11 14.82 -6.46
CA LEU A 60 4.46 13.92 -7.55
C LEU A 60 4.60 14.65 -8.87
N PRO A 61 5.54 14.24 -9.75
CA PRO A 61 5.63 14.75 -11.10
C PRO A 61 4.43 14.30 -11.96
N GLU A 62 4.20 14.97 -13.08
CA GLU A 62 3.10 14.62 -14.00
C GLU A 62 3.23 13.22 -14.57
N THR A 63 4.46 12.80 -14.88
CA THR A 63 4.79 11.46 -15.39
C THR A 63 5.54 10.69 -14.31
N LEU A 64 5.05 9.49 -14.02
CA LEU A 64 5.57 8.61 -13.00
C LEU A 64 6.35 7.45 -13.63
N PRO A 65 7.44 6.96 -13.01
CA PRO A 65 8.21 5.85 -13.56
C PRO A 65 7.39 4.56 -13.64
N ALA A 66 7.52 3.84 -14.75
CA ALA A 66 6.96 2.50 -14.93
C ALA A 66 7.92 1.45 -14.38
N LEU A 67 7.45 0.58 -13.48
CA LEU A 67 8.18 -0.57 -12.98
C LEU A 67 7.75 -1.85 -13.69
N THR A 68 6.48 -1.91 -14.09
CA THR A 68 5.89 -2.98 -14.90
C THR A 68 5.00 -2.35 -15.95
N GLU A 69 4.46 -3.15 -16.84
CA GLU A 69 3.46 -2.72 -17.83
C GLU A 69 2.14 -2.25 -17.19
N ASN A 70 1.91 -2.62 -15.92
CA ASN A 70 0.68 -2.28 -15.19
C ASN A 70 0.82 -1.03 -14.31
N THR A 71 2.01 -0.48 -14.17
CA THR A 71 2.23 0.72 -13.34
C THR A 71 1.44 1.90 -13.89
N ILE A 72 0.75 2.63 -13.00
CA ILE A 72 0.12 3.90 -13.35
C ILE A 72 1.22 4.94 -13.52
N THR A 73 1.36 5.49 -14.74
CA THR A 73 2.43 6.43 -15.09
C THR A 73 1.95 7.88 -15.28
N ASP A 74 0.64 8.10 -15.26
CA ASP A 74 0.02 9.42 -15.33
C ASP A 74 -0.49 9.82 -13.95
N ARG A 75 -0.03 10.97 -13.45
CA ARG A 75 -0.40 11.50 -12.13
C ARG A 75 -1.91 11.70 -11.97
N GLU A 76 -2.59 12.24 -12.99
CA GLU A 76 -4.03 12.49 -12.90
C GLU A 76 -4.83 11.17 -12.85
N ARG A 77 -4.39 10.16 -13.57
CA ARG A 77 -4.98 8.82 -13.46
C ARG A 77 -4.74 8.20 -12.08
N LEU A 78 -3.57 8.42 -11.51
CA LEU A 78 -3.31 8.01 -10.12
C LEU A 78 -4.29 8.69 -9.16
N ILE A 79 -4.52 9.99 -9.31
CA ILE A 79 -5.44 10.75 -8.46
C ILE A 79 -6.88 10.18 -8.56
N GLU A 80 -7.33 9.79 -9.74
CA GLU A 80 -8.62 9.11 -9.91
C GLU A 80 -8.67 7.80 -9.12
N GLU A 81 -7.61 7.01 -9.13
CA GLU A 81 -7.55 5.79 -8.33
C GLU A 81 -7.54 6.10 -6.83
N LEU A 82 -6.85 7.16 -6.41
CA LEU A 82 -6.85 7.59 -5.01
C LEU A 82 -8.24 7.98 -4.52
N HIS A 83 -9.11 8.50 -5.38
CA HIS A 83 -10.52 8.74 -5.04
C HIS A 83 -11.23 7.43 -4.68
N GLN A 84 -11.01 6.37 -5.44
CA GLN A 84 -11.55 5.05 -5.13
C GLN A 84 -11.00 4.49 -3.83
N VAL A 85 -9.69 4.68 -3.58
CA VAL A 85 -9.05 4.26 -2.32
C VAL A 85 -9.70 4.95 -1.12
N ARG A 86 -10.00 6.25 -1.21
CA ARG A 86 -10.71 6.99 -0.15
C ARG A 86 -12.10 6.42 0.12
N GLU A 87 -12.85 6.09 -0.93
CA GLU A 87 -14.21 5.54 -0.79
C GLU A 87 -14.20 4.15 -0.18
N GLN A 88 -13.34 3.25 -0.67
CA GLN A 88 -13.34 1.86 -0.24
C GLN A 88 -12.50 1.59 1.01
N GLY A 89 -11.56 2.48 1.35
CA GLY A 89 -10.73 2.40 2.55
C GLY A 89 -9.48 1.52 2.42
N PHE A 90 -9.18 0.99 1.25
CA PHE A 90 -7.97 0.21 0.97
C PHE A 90 -7.44 0.50 -0.43
N ALA A 91 -6.14 0.29 -0.62
CA ALA A 91 -5.48 0.38 -1.92
C ALA A 91 -5.08 -1.01 -2.41
N VAL A 92 -5.00 -1.17 -3.73
CA VAL A 92 -4.55 -2.41 -4.38
C VAL A 92 -3.40 -2.08 -5.33
N ASP A 93 -2.32 -2.83 -5.21
CA ASP A 93 -1.25 -2.90 -6.19
C ASP A 93 -1.51 -4.15 -7.05
N ARG A 94 -1.92 -3.95 -8.31
CA ARG A 94 -2.25 -5.01 -9.26
C ARG A 94 -1.05 -5.27 -10.18
N GLU A 95 -0.01 -5.90 -9.62
CA GLU A 95 1.23 -6.17 -10.35
C GLU A 95 1.89 -4.88 -10.90
N GLU A 96 1.70 -3.76 -10.23
CA GLU A 96 2.18 -2.44 -10.62
C GLU A 96 3.62 -2.22 -10.21
N ASN A 97 4.05 -2.82 -9.10
CA ASN A 97 5.43 -2.77 -8.63
C ASN A 97 6.23 -3.99 -9.08
N THR A 98 5.63 -5.17 -8.98
CA THR A 98 6.27 -6.45 -9.32
C THR A 98 5.25 -7.38 -9.96
N LEU A 99 5.55 -7.88 -11.16
CA LEU A 99 4.73 -8.90 -11.81
C LEU A 99 4.63 -10.14 -10.93
N GLY A 100 3.44 -10.75 -10.88
CA GLY A 100 3.16 -11.93 -10.07
C GLY A 100 2.74 -11.63 -8.63
N LEU A 101 2.76 -10.37 -8.18
CA LEU A 101 2.32 -9.96 -6.85
C LEU A 101 1.12 -9.02 -6.91
N ARG A 102 0.12 -9.30 -6.08
CA ARG A 102 -0.97 -8.37 -5.77
C ARG A 102 -0.90 -8.02 -4.29
N CYS A 103 -0.88 -6.73 -4.00
CA CYS A 103 -0.76 -6.24 -2.63
C CYS A 103 -1.99 -5.42 -2.26
N PHE A 104 -2.40 -5.52 -1.01
CA PHE A 104 -3.50 -4.76 -0.43
C PHE A 104 -2.94 -3.91 0.71
N GLY A 105 -3.33 -2.66 0.80
CA GLY A 105 -2.79 -1.75 1.80
C GLY A 105 -3.85 -0.86 2.42
N VAL A 106 -3.67 -0.53 3.70
CA VAL A 106 -4.49 0.41 4.45
C VAL A 106 -3.60 1.40 5.18
N ALA A 107 -3.99 2.67 5.15
CA ALA A 107 -3.33 3.69 5.97
C ALA A 107 -3.78 3.56 7.42
N ILE A 108 -2.89 3.86 8.36
CA ILE A 108 -3.20 3.86 9.80
C ILE A 108 -3.62 5.29 10.19
N PRO A 109 -4.89 5.53 10.53
CA PRO A 109 -5.43 6.88 10.64
C PRO A 109 -5.24 7.49 12.04
N TYR A 110 -4.08 7.33 12.68
CA TYR A 110 -3.80 7.98 13.95
C TYR A 110 -3.46 9.48 13.80
N ARG A 111 -3.22 9.93 12.58
CA ARG A 111 -3.06 11.34 12.21
C ARG A 111 -3.49 11.55 10.75
N THR A 112 -3.81 12.79 10.39
CA THR A 112 -4.16 13.20 9.02
C THR A 112 -3.25 14.33 8.56
N PRO A 113 -2.55 14.21 7.42
CA PRO A 113 -2.44 13.01 6.58
C PRO A 113 -1.77 11.84 7.31
N ALA A 114 -2.09 10.61 6.92
CA ALA A 114 -1.50 9.42 7.52
C ALA A 114 -0.01 9.33 7.20
N ARG A 115 0.77 8.87 8.18
CA ARG A 115 2.21 8.72 8.05
C ARG A 115 2.63 7.30 7.72
N ASP A 116 1.92 6.34 8.29
CA ASP A 116 2.25 4.92 8.20
C ASP A 116 1.09 4.13 7.61
N ALA A 117 1.43 3.03 6.94
CA ALA A 117 0.47 2.08 6.36
C ALA A 117 0.95 0.66 6.57
N ILE A 118 0.01 -0.27 6.55
CA ILE A 118 0.28 -1.71 6.55
C ILE A 118 -0.23 -2.32 5.25
N SER A 119 0.45 -3.35 4.77
CA SER A 119 0.04 -4.08 3.57
C SER A 119 0.22 -5.59 3.73
N CYS A 120 -0.51 -6.32 2.91
CA CYS A 120 -0.34 -7.75 2.71
C CYS A 120 -0.02 -8.00 1.23
N SER A 121 1.07 -8.70 0.97
CA SER A 121 1.51 -9.06 -0.39
C SER A 121 1.23 -10.53 -0.66
N VAL A 122 0.47 -10.81 -1.72
CA VAL A 122 0.04 -12.15 -2.09
C VAL A 122 0.51 -12.48 -3.50
N PRO A 123 1.25 -13.57 -3.72
CA PRO A 123 1.48 -14.08 -5.07
C PRO A 123 0.16 -14.36 -5.78
N VAL A 124 0.03 -13.86 -7.02
CA VAL A 124 -1.19 -14.01 -7.81
C VAL A 124 -1.56 -15.48 -8.02
N ALA A 125 -0.53 -16.36 -8.09
CA ALA A 125 -0.71 -17.80 -8.29
C ALA A 125 -1.55 -18.49 -7.19
N ARG A 126 -1.65 -17.92 -5.98
CA ARG A 126 -2.48 -18.49 -4.90
C ARG A 126 -3.61 -17.57 -4.42
N LEU A 127 -3.84 -16.48 -5.14
CA LEU A 127 -4.90 -15.54 -4.80
C LEU A 127 -6.23 -16.00 -5.37
N THR A 128 -7.21 -16.17 -4.48
CA THR A 128 -8.62 -16.45 -4.82
C THR A 128 -9.49 -15.30 -4.32
N PRO A 129 -10.74 -15.14 -4.83
CA PRO A 129 -11.65 -14.12 -4.30
C PRO A 129 -11.89 -14.23 -2.79
N ALA A 130 -12.01 -15.45 -2.26
CA ALA A 130 -12.16 -15.70 -0.82
C ALA A 130 -10.91 -15.29 -0.03
N HIS A 131 -9.72 -15.60 -0.55
CA HIS A 131 -8.45 -15.22 0.06
C HIS A 131 -8.27 -13.70 0.06
N GLU A 132 -8.62 -13.05 -1.05
CA GLU A 132 -8.60 -11.58 -1.15
C GLU A 132 -9.49 -10.93 -0.08
N GLN A 133 -10.71 -11.44 0.12
CA GLN A 133 -11.62 -10.91 1.13
C GLN A 133 -11.07 -11.11 2.55
N MET A 134 -10.50 -12.28 2.85
CA MET A 134 -9.85 -12.54 4.14
C MET A 134 -8.71 -11.55 4.40
N VAL A 135 -7.89 -11.26 3.40
CA VAL A 135 -6.78 -10.31 3.50
C VAL A 135 -7.30 -8.91 3.82
N LYS A 136 -8.32 -8.45 3.11
CA LYS A 136 -8.95 -7.13 3.34
C LYS A 136 -9.51 -7.02 4.75
N ASP A 137 -10.27 -8.01 5.19
CA ASP A 137 -10.88 -8.03 6.53
C ASP A 137 -9.80 -8.00 7.62
N ALA A 138 -8.73 -8.77 7.46
CA ALA A 138 -7.62 -8.79 8.40
C ALA A 138 -6.86 -7.44 8.45
N LEU A 139 -6.70 -6.77 7.31
CA LEU A 139 -6.08 -5.45 7.25
C LEU A 139 -6.93 -4.39 7.95
N PHE A 140 -8.24 -4.41 7.76
CA PHE A 140 -9.16 -3.49 8.44
C PHE A 140 -9.15 -3.72 9.97
N ASP A 141 -9.17 -4.97 10.42
CA ASP A 141 -9.06 -5.28 11.85
C ASP A 141 -7.72 -4.79 12.43
N ALA A 142 -6.63 -5.07 11.76
CA ALA A 142 -5.29 -4.63 12.18
C ALA A 142 -5.20 -3.09 12.23
N ARG A 143 -5.72 -2.39 11.22
CA ARG A 143 -5.79 -0.92 11.19
C ARG A 143 -6.52 -0.38 12.43
N ASP A 144 -7.68 -0.93 12.73
CA ASP A 144 -8.52 -0.46 13.83
C ASP A 144 -7.84 -0.72 15.19
N ARG A 145 -7.25 -1.88 15.36
CA ARG A 145 -6.47 -2.22 16.58
C ARG A 145 -5.26 -1.33 16.77
N LEU A 146 -4.50 -1.06 15.70
CA LEU A 146 -3.35 -0.16 15.76
C LEU A 146 -3.78 1.27 16.09
N THR A 147 -4.88 1.75 15.52
CA THR A 147 -5.43 3.08 15.81
C THR A 147 -5.82 3.22 17.29
N LEU A 148 -6.44 2.20 17.87
CA LEU A 148 -6.80 2.20 19.29
C LEU A 148 -5.55 2.16 20.19
N ALA A 149 -4.54 1.39 19.81
CA ALA A 149 -3.29 1.30 20.58
C ALA A 149 -2.56 2.65 20.64
N THR A 150 -2.53 3.40 19.52
CA THR A 150 -1.85 4.71 19.46
C THR A 150 -2.58 5.82 20.20
N ARG A 151 -3.89 5.71 20.42
CA ARG A 151 -4.67 6.68 21.22
C ARG A 151 -4.39 6.61 22.72
N ARG A 152 -3.73 5.54 23.19
CA ARG A 152 -3.40 5.33 24.60
C ARG A 152 -1.99 5.80 24.97
N LEU A 153 -1.24 6.29 24.01
CA LEU A 153 0.09 6.89 24.18
C LEU A 153 0.01 8.41 24.23
#